data_27afc0b0c2a3d98e00abc719c9a51828
#
_entry.id   27afc0b0c2a3d98e00abc719c9a51828
#
_cell.length_a   1.000
_cell.length_b   1.000
_cell.length_c   1.000
_cell.angle_alpha   90.00
_cell.angle_beta   90.00
_cell.angle_gamma   90.00
#
_symmetry.space_group_name_H-M   'P 1'
#
loop_
_entity.id
_entity.type
_entity.pdbx_description
1 polymer ?
#
loop_
_entity_poly.entity_id
_entity_poly.type
_entity_poly.pdbx_seq_one_letter_code
_entity_poly.pdbx_strand_id
1 'polypeptide(L)'
;VEEEIANPLYDEIVHEHEIQEVPWTGPYDSLREYIRAMEATGNLVHVAEMNQDEYETTAFVYRSIERLGYWKAPALLVDRVKIDGEWVEGPLLANAFGPWASEALCLGVPMEEINDNHEQMYRKTLDLVEKKMGVAGLDKVEPEVVNASAAPVKEIILTGDDIDLTKFAFIQTNPADAGRYMTTGSVIMLDPQLGTNVGTYRCQIKGPRQIGVNPEPTQDGWRMIMAAKQRGEKTMKCSIVMGADPLVFTASSTK
;
A
#
# COMPACT_ATOMS: atom_id res chain seq x y z
N VAL A 1 -18.70 -23.34 -20.94
CA VAL A 1 -17.36 -23.82 -20.56
C VAL A 1 -16.59 -22.54 -20.29
N GLU A 2 -16.60 -22.11 -19.05
CA GLU A 2 -15.77 -21.02 -18.56
C GLU A 2 -14.35 -21.57 -18.51
N GLU A 3 -13.45 -21.08 -19.36
CA GLU A 3 -12.02 -21.25 -19.14
C GLU A 3 -11.67 -20.37 -17.95
N GLU A 4 -11.33 -21.00 -16.83
CA GLU A 4 -10.64 -20.35 -15.73
C GLU A 4 -9.36 -19.74 -16.29
N ILE A 5 -9.32 -18.43 -16.40
CA ILE A 5 -8.11 -17.70 -16.78
C ILE A 5 -7.23 -17.71 -15.53
N ALA A 6 -6.33 -18.71 -15.45
CA ALA A 6 -5.32 -18.75 -14.42
C ALA A 6 -4.42 -17.51 -14.58
N ASN A 7 -4.34 -16.66 -13.57
CA ASN A 7 -3.34 -15.63 -13.48
C ASN A 7 -2.10 -16.24 -12.83
N PRO A 8 -1.01 -16.54 -13.59
CA PRO A 8 0.17 -17.22 -13.06
C PRO A 8 0.79 -16.48 -11.86
N LEU A 9 0.74 -15.14 -11.87
CA LEU A 9 1.23 -14.33 -10.76
C LEU A 9 0.34 -14.47 -9.52
N TYR A 10 -0.96 -14.66 -9.69
CA TYR A 10 -1.89 -14.86 -8.58
C TYR A 10 -1.77 -16.28 -8.03
N ASP A 11 -1.66 -17.28 -8.90
CA ASP A 11 -1.47 -18.67 -8.50
C ASP A 11 -0.12 -18.87 -7.78
N GLU A 12 0.96 -18.23 -8.23
CA GLU A 12 2.24 -18.15 -7.50
C GLU A 12 2.10 -17.42 -6.16
N ILE A 13 1.30 -16.36 -6.10
CA ILE A 13 1.09 -15.57 -4.88
C ILE A 13 0.23 -16.32 -3.87
N VAL A 14 -0.75 -17.11 -4.30
CA VAL A 14 -1.78 -17.73 -3.43
C VAL A 14 -1.60 -19.24 -3.25
N HIS A 15 -1.03 -19.97 -4.22
CA HIS A 15 -1.06 -21.44 -4.23
C HIS A 15 0.29 -22.16 -4.05
N GLU A 16 1.44 -21.53 -4.25
CA GLU A 16 2.73 -22.22 -4.16
C GLU A 16 3.46 -22.10 -2.81
N HIS A 17 2.98 -21.32 -1.88
CA HIS A 17 3.44 -21.50 -0.52
C HIS A 17 2.50 -22.49 0.16
N GLU A 18 3.02 -23.71 0.46
CA GLU A 18 2.45 -24.59 1.46
C GLU A 18 1.77 -23.76 2.53
N ILE A 19 0.55 -24.16 2.93
CA ILE A 19 -0.21 -23.53 4.01
C ILE A 19 0.66 -23.57 5.29
N GLN A 20 1.70 -22.77 5.32
CA GLN A 20 2.27 -22.30 6.56
C GLN A 20 1.12 -21.52 7.21
N GLU A 21 0.80 -21.89 8.44
CA GLU A 21 -0.20 -21.18 9.24
C GLU A 21 0.09 -19.71 9.15
N VAL A 22 -0.61 -19.02 8.24
CA VAL A 22 -0.50 -17.57 8.09
C VAL A 22 -0.95 -16.99 9.43
N PRO A 23 -0.15 -16.19 10.10
CA PRO A 23 -0.64 -15.52 11.30
C PRO A 23 -1.85 -14.69 10.91
N TRP A 24 -3.02 -15.06 11.44
CA TRP A 24 -4.27 -14.35 11.15
C TRP A 24 -4.29 -12.93 11.73
N THR A 25 -3.29 -12.58 12.51
CA THR A 25 -3.13 -11.25 13.12
C THR A 25 -1.73 -10.74 12.88
N GLY A 26 -1.62 -9.42 12.64
CA GLY A 26 -0.33 -8.76 12.48
C GLY A 26 0.54 -8.77 13.76
N PRO A 27 1.77 -8.28 13.65
CA PRO A 27 2.31 -7.66 12.44
C PRO A 27 2.54 -8.68 11.32
N TYR A 28 2.32 -8.28 10.07
CA TYR A 28 2.52 -9.12 8.89
C TYR A 28 3.89 -8.82 8.28
N ASP A 29 4.57 -9.85 7.77
CA ASP A 29 5.87 -9.70 7.11
C ASP A 29 5.73 -9.16 5.66
N SER A 30 4.52 -9.20 5.12
CA SER A 30 4.26 -8.73 3.76
C SER A 30 2.82 -8.26 3.55
N LEU A 31 2.59 -7.45 2.51
CA LEU A 31 1.25 -7.11 2.05
C LEU A 31 0.44 -8.35 1.64
N ARG A 32 1.11 -9.40 1.12
CA ARG A 32 0.44 -10.65 0.72
C ARG A 32 -0.18 -11.40 1.90
N GLU A 33 0.50 -11.44 3.04
CA GLU A 33 -0.06 -12.04 4.27
C GLU A 33 -1.27 -11.27 4.75
N TYR A 34 -1.20 -9.95 4.70
CA TYR A 34 -2.34 -9.10 5.05
C TYR A 34 -3.54 -9.32 4.14
N ILE A 35 -3.33 -9.44 2.82
CA ILE A 35 -4.39 -9.75 1.86
C ILE A 35 -5.06 -11.09 2.20
N ARG A 36 -4.27 -12.13 2.50
CA ARG A 36 -4.80 -13.44 2.92
C ARG A 36 -5.61 -13.36 4.21
N ALA A 37 -5.13 -12.58 5.18
CA ALA A 37 -5.87 -12.38 6.43
C ALA A 37 -7.20 -11.63 6.19
N MET A 38 -7.22 -10.61 5.32
CA MET A 38 -8.46 -9.93 4.94
C MET A 38 -9.45 -10.86 4.23
N GLU A 39 -8.96 -11.72 3.35
CA GLU A 39 -9.78 -12.71 2.64
C GLU A 39 -10.39 -13.71 3.63
N ALA A 40 -9.58 -14.29 4.51
CA ALA A 40 -10.03 -15.25 5.53
C ALA A 40 -11.04 -14.67 6.52
N THR A 41 -10.99 -13.36 6.77
CA THR A 41 -11.93 -12.65 7.66
C THR A 41 -13.15 -12.09 6.95
N GLY A 42 -13.28 -12.28 5.63
CA GLY A 42 -14.37 -11.72 4.84
C GLY A 42 -14.31 -10.19 4.65
N ASN A 43 -13.15 -9.59 4.86
CA ASN A 43 -12.92 -8.15 4.69
C ASN A 43 -12.39 -7.79 3.30
N LEU A 44 -12.29 -8.74 2.38
CA LEU A 44 -11.82 -8.58 1.02
C LEU A 44 -12.87 -9.08 0.02
N VAL A 45 -13.07 -8.31 -1.05
CA VAL A 45 -13.77 -8.77 -2.26
C VAL A 45 -12.74 -8.90 -3.36
N HIS A 46 -12.68 -10.07 -3.98
CA HIS A 46 -11.79 -10.38 -5.08
C HIS A 46 -12.56 -10.40 -6.40
N VAL A 47 -12.05 -9.72 -7.42
CA VAL A 47 -12.66 -9.59 -8.75
C VAL A 47 -11.60 -9.77 -9.81
N ALA A 48 -11.86 -10.62 -10.80
CA ALA A 48 -10.90 -10.90 -11.86
C ALA A 48 -10.59 -9.67 -12.74
N GLU A 49 -11.61 -8.90 -13.14
CA GLU A 49 -11.44 -7.80 -14.08
C GLU A 49 -12.33 -6.61 -13.73
N MET A 50 -11.79 -5.39 -13.85
CA MET A 50 -12.55 -4.14 -13.76
C MET A 50 -12.10 -3.13 -14.81
N ASN A 51 -13.06 -2.40 -15.39
CA ASN A 51 -12.81 -1.35 -16.36
C ASN A 51 -12.63 0.01 -15.66
N GLN A 52 -11.37 0.41 -15.44
CA GLN A 52 -11.08 1.69 -14.81
C GLN A 52 -11.27 2.90 -15.75
N ASP A 53 -11.33 2.70 -17.05
CA ASP A 53 -11.71 3.78 -17.97
C ASP A 53 -13.15 4.26 -17.71
N GLU A 54 -13.99 3.38 -17.14
CA GLU A 54 -15.34 3.69 -16.64
C GLU A 54 -15.38 3.90 -15.11
N TYR A 55 -14.23 4.00 -14.46
CA TYR A 55 -14.09 4.18 -13.01
C TYR A 55 -14.74 3.07 -12.15
N GLU A 56 -14.81 1.83 -12.63
CA GLU A 56 -15.50 0.74 -11.92
C GLU A 56 -14.88 0.44 -10.56
N THR A 57 -13.55 0.43 -10.42
CA THR A 57 -12.88 0.21 -9.12
C THR A 57 -13.23 1.32 -8.12
N THR A 58 -13.21 2.55 -8.58
CA THR A 58 -13.58 3.70 -7.75
C THR A 58 -15.05 3.65 -7.37
N ALA A 59 -15.93 3.37 -8.33
CA ALA A 59 -17.36 3.25 -8.11
C ALA A 59 -17.69 2.12 -7.11
N PHE A 60 -17.01 0.98 -7.20
CA PHE A 60 -17.17 -0.12 -6.25
C PHE A 60 -16.90 0.33 -4.82
N VAL A 61 -15.77 1.00 -4.58
CA VAL A 61 -15.40 1.48 -3.23
C VAL A 61 -16.45 2.47 -2.71
N TYR A 62 -16.83 3.47 -3.49
CA TYR A 62 -17.84 4.44 -3.08
C TYR A 62 -19.21 3.79 -2.82
N ARG A 63 -19.66 2.88 -3.68
CA ARG A 63 -20.93 2.17 -3.50
C ARG A 63 -20.92 1.24 -2.28
N SER A 64 -19.78 0.63 -2.00
CA SER A 64 -19.61 -0.18 -0.79
C SER A 64 -19.73 0.68 0.47
N ILE A 65 -19.09 1.85 0.48
CA ILE A 65 -19.19 2.81 1.59
C ILE A 65 -20.63 3.33 1.75
N GLU A 66 -21.32 3.68 0.67
CA GLU A 66 -22.72 4.13 0.71
C GLU A 66 -23.66 3.06 1.29
N ARG A 67 -23.45 1.78 0.96
CA ARG A 67 -24.34 0.68 1.35
C ARG A 67 -24.02 0.10 2.72
N LEU A 68 -22.74 -0.02 3.06
CA LEU A 68 -22.29 -0.73 4.26
C LEU A 68 -21.80 0.21 5.36
N GLY A 69 -21.63 1.48 5.03
CA GLY A 69 -20.97 2.45 5.89
C GLY A 69 -19.46 2.42 5.75
N TYR A 70 -18.84 3.52 6.15
CA TYR A 70 -17.41 3.77 5.98
C TYR A 70 -16.52 2.68 6.60
N TRP A 71 -16.95 2.13 7.74
CA TRP A 71 -16.16 1.17 8.54
C TRP A 71 -16.38 -0.29 8.19
N LYS A 72 -17.34 -0.58 7.28
CA LYS A 72 -17.68 -1.95 6.86
C LYS A 72 -17.43 -2.20 5.38
N ALA A 73 -17.06 -1.16 4.64
CA ALA A 73 -16.76 -1.30 3.22
C ALA A 73 -15.50 -2.16 3.04
N PRO A 74 -15.57 -3.32 2.37
CA PRO A 74 -14.46 -4.24 2.25
C PRO A 74 -13.33 -3.65 1.42
N ALA A 75 -12.14 -4.22 1.57
CA ALA A 75 -11.07 -4.05 0.60
C ALA A 75 -11.47 -4.71 -0.74
N LEU A 76 -10.88 -4.23 -1.83
CA LEU A 76 -11.10 -4.75 -3.18
C LEU A 76 -9.75 -5.15 -3.77
N LEU A 77 -9.64 -6.39 -4.20
CA LEU A 77 -8.53 -6.91 -4.99
C LEU A 77 -9.02 -7.17 -6.42
N VAL A 78 -8.29 -6.66 -7.41
CA VAL A 78 -8.63 -6.82 -8.82
C VAL A 78 -7.40 -7.35 -9.56
N ASP A 79 -7.54 -8.49 -10.27
CA ASP A 79 -6.41 -9.12 -10.96
C ASP A 79 -5.97 -8.31 -12.17
N ARG A 80 -6.92 -7.85 -12.98
CA ARG A 80 -6.66 -7.07 -14.19
C ARG A 80 -7.51 -5.81 -14.24
N VAL A 81 -6.91 -4.73 -14.65
CA VAL A 81 -7.59 -3.43 -14.73
C VAL A 81 -7.47 -2.87 -16.15
N LYS A 82 -8.57 -2.48 -16.76
CA LYS A 82 -8.52 -1.79 -18.05
C LYS A 82 -8.19 -0.33 -17.83
N ILE A 83 -7.10 0.14 -18.46
CA ILE A 83 -6.59 1.51 -18.32
C ILE A 83 -6.13 2.01 -19.71
N ASP A 84 -6.61 3.17 -20.13
CA ASP A 84 -6.30 3.78 -21.42
C ASP A 84 -6.62 2.83 -22.62
N GLY A 85 -7.69 2.04 -22.49
CA GLY A 85 -8.15 1.08 -23.49
C GLY A 85 -7.48 -0.29 -23.44
N GLU A 86 -6.42 -0.46 -22.65
CA GLU A 86 -5.62 -1.68 -22.55
C GLU A 86 -5.81 -2.38 -21.21
N TRP A 87 -5.80 -3.72 -21.22
CA TRP A 87 -5.81 -4.51 -20.00
C TRP A 87 -4.40 -4.59 -19.40
N VAL A 88 -4.27 -4.09 -18.18
CA VAL A 88 -3.03 -4.09 -17.41
C VAL A 88 -3.13 -5.14 -16.31
N GLU A 89 -2.13 -6.00 -16.23
CA GLU A 89 -2.03 -6.99 -15.16
C GLU A 89 -1.79 -6.29 -13.81
N GLY A 90 -2.57 -6.72 -12.80
CA GLY A 90 -2.48 -6.24 -11.43
C GLY A 90 -1.53 -7.08 -10.57
N PRO A 91 -1.93 -7.39 -9.32
CA PRO A 91 -3.21 -6.98 -8.75
C PRO A 91 -3.26 -5.51 -8.33
N LEU A 92 -4.46 -4.94 -8.42
CA LEU A 92 -4.79 -3.64 -7.81
C LEU A 92 -5.51 -3.89 -6.48
N LEU A 93 -4.94 -3.41 -5.38
CA LEU A 93 -5.59 -3.42 -4.07
C LEU A 93 -6.12 -2.02 -3.76
N ALA A 94 -7.42 -1.92 -3.48
CA ALA A 94 -8.08 -0.68 -3.09
C ALA A 94 -8.79 -0.82 -1.74
N ASN A 95 -8.95 0.30 -1.02
CA ASN A 95 -9.61 0.36 0.29
C ASN A 95 -9.05 -0.61 1.35
N ALA A 96 -7.75 -0.87 1.30
CA ALA A 96 -7.09 -1.87 2.15
C ALA A 96 -7.27 -1.61 3.66
N PHE A 97 -7.44 -0.36 4.07
CA PHE A 97 -7.62 0.07 5.47
C PHE A 97 -9.04 0.59 5.74
N GLY A 98 -10.00 0.32 4.86
CA GLY A 98 -11.39 0.78 5.02
C GLY A 98 -12.07 0.16 6.25
N PRO A 99 -12.15 -1.16 6.38
CA PRO A 99 -12.73 -1.79 7.56
C PRO A 99 -11.85 -1.61 8.81
N TRP A 100 -12.41 -1.17 9.92
CA TRP A 100 -11.70 -1.15 11.21
C TRP A 100 -11.15 -2.51 11.64
N ALA A 101 -11.86 -3.57 11.28
CA ALA A 101 -11.38 -4.93 11.52
C ALA A 101 -10.02 -5.20 10.87
N SER A 102 -9.83 -4.73 9.65
CA SER A 102 -8.57 -4.90 8.92
C SER A 102 -7.41 -4.15 9.57
N GLU A 103 -7.65 -2.91 10.03
CA GLU A 103 -6.64 -2.14 10.76
C GLU A 103 -6.31 -2.77 12.12
N ALA A 104 -7.34 -3.21 12.84
CA ALA A 104 -7.16 -3.90 14.12
C ALA A 104 -6.33 -5.19 13.96
N LEU A 105 -6.59 -5.97 12.91
CA LEU A 105 -5.80 -7.16 12.57
C LEU A 105 -4.33 -6.80 12.32
N CYS A 106 -4.06 -5.78 11.52
CA CYS A 106 -2.68 -5.32 11.24
C CYS A 106 -1.90 -4.99 12.50
N LEU A 107 -2.56 -4.42 13.49
CA LEU A 107 -1.96 -4.02 14.76
C LEU A 107 -1.89 -5.14 15.79
N GLY A 108 -2.42 -6.32 15.47
CA GLY A 108 -2.31 -7.54 16.27
C GLY A 108 -3.44 -7.74 17.27
N VAL A 109 -4.65 -7.19 17.01
CA VAL A 109 -5.85 -7.60 17.73
C VAL A 109 -6.15 -9.05 17.34
N PRO A 110 -6.29 -9.99 18.29
CA PRO A 110 -6.61 -11.39 18.00
C PRO A 110 -7.90 -11.50 17.18
N MET A 111 -7.92 -12.43 16.21
CA MET A 111 -9.05 -12.59 15.30
C MET A 111 -10.36 -12.88 16.03
N GLU A 112 -10.32 -13.69 17.09
CA GLU A 112 -11.47 -14.03 17.93
C GLU A 112 -12.04 -12.82 18.69
N GLU A 113 -11.29 -11.74 18.78
CA GLU A 113 -11.72 -10.48 19.40
C GLU A 113 -12.25 -9.47 18.40
N ILE A 114 -12.09 -9.72 17.09
CA ILE A 114 -12.61 -8.88 16.02
C ILE A 114 -14.13 -8.99 15.98
N ASN A 115 -14.80 -7.86 15.96
CA ASN A 115 -16.26 -7.82 15.91
C ASN A 115 -16.76 -6.54 15.24
N ASP A 116 -18.08 -6.45 15.04
CA ASP A 116 -18.75 -5.31 14.38
C ASP A 116 -18.87 -4.06 15.26
N ASN A 117 -18.40 -4.09 16.49
CA ASN A 117 -18.40 -2.93 17.37
C ASN A 117 -17.19 -2.03 17.09
N HIS A 118 -17.35 -1.07 16.21
CA HIS A 118 -16.28 -0.18 15.74
C HIS A 118 -15.63 0.61 16.88
N GLU A 119 -16.40 1.07 17.87
CA GLU A 119 -15.85 1.79 19.02
C GLU A 119 -14.95 0.88 19.84
N GLN A 120 -15.36 -0.35 20.07
CA GLN A 120 -14.56 -1.33 20.81
C GLN A 120 -13.28 -1.68 20.04
N MET A 121 -13.36 -1.90 18.72
CA MET A 121 -12.19 -2.18 17.89
C MET A 121 -11.22 -1.01 17.89
N TYR A 122 -11.72 0.20 17.74
CA TYR A 122 -10.90 1.41 17.79
C TYR A 122 -10.17 1.55 19.14
N ARG A 123 -10.87 1.35 20.26
CA ARG A 123 -10.25 1.41 21.59
C ARG A 123 -9.18 0.34 21.78
N LYS A 124 -9.45 -0.91 21.38
CA LYS A 124 -8.45 -2.00 21.44
C LYS A 124 -7.22 -1.69 20.58
N THR A 125 -7.42 -1.13 19.41
CA THR A 125 -6.34 -0.70 18.51
C THR A 125 -5.48 0.38 19.18
N LEU A 126 -6.11 1.40 19.77
CA LEU A 126 -5.38 2.45 20.50
C LEU A 126 -4.61 1.89 21.71
N ASP A 127 -5.23 1.03 22.49
CA ASP A 127 -4.57 0.40 23.66
C ASP A 127 -3.34 -0.42 23.23
N LEU A 128 -3.41 -1.12 22.10
CA LEU A 128 -2.27 -1.86 21.54
C LEU A 128 -1.17 -0.93 21.05
N VAL A 129 -1.52 0.14 20.34
CA VAL A 129 -0.56 1.14 19.87
C VAL A 129 0.13 1.78 21.08
N GLU A 130 -0.63 2.23 22.08
CA GLU A 130 -0.08 2.81 23.30
C GLU A 130 0.83 1.84 24.04
N LYS A 131 0.43 0.57 24.17
CA LYS A 131 1.23 -0.49 24.80
C LYS A 131 2.52 -0.78 24.06
N LYS A 132 2.49 -0.82 22.70
CA LYS A 132 3.65 -1.10 21.86
C LYS A 132 4.59 0.09 21.73
N MET A 133 4.03 1.29 21.57
CA MET A 133 4.80 2.52 21.38
C MET A 133 5.22 3.15 22.73
N GLY A 134 4.44 2.95 23.77
CA GLY A 134 4.69 3.39 25.15
C GLY A 134 5.00 4.88 25.30
N VAL A 135 5.02 5.36 26.54
CA VAL A 135 5.43 6.73 26.87
C VAL A 135 6.96 6.91 26.76
N ALA A 136 7.72 5.82 26.80
CA ALA A 136 9.19 5.81 26.72
C ALA A 136 9.73 5.82 25.28
N GLY A 137 8.87 5.78 24.27
CA GLY A 137 9.24 5.65 22.87
C GLY A 137 9.48 4.19 22.47
N LEU A 138 9.51 3.97 21.16
CA LEU A 138 9.87 2.67 20.59
C LEU A 138 11.36 2.40 20.86
N ASP A 139 11.68 1.20 21.30
CA ASP A 139 13.05 0.73 21.27
C ASP A 139 13.56 0.81 19.83
N LYS A 140 14.67 1.52 19.64
CA LYS A 140 15.25 1.66 18.32
C LYS A 140 15.82 0.31 17.89
N VAL A 141 15.18 -0.32 16.91
CA VAL A 141 15.68 -1.53 16.26
C VAL A 141 16.52 -1.11 15.07
N GLU A 142 17.80 -1.43 15.08
CA GLU A 142 18.67 -1.16 13.93
C GLU A 142 18.33 -2.14 12.81
N PRO A 143 18.19 -1.66 11.55
CA PRO A 143 17.88 -2.51 10.42
C PRO A 143 19.02 -3.48 10.12
N GLU A 144 18.68 -4.73 9.82
CA GLU A 144 19.66 -5.71 9.34
C GLU A 144 20.02 -5.42 7.89
N VAL A 145 21.33 -5.38 7.62
CA VAL A 145 21.84 -5.21 6.26
C VAL A 145 22.04 -6.59 5.62
N VAL A 146 21.24 -6.89 4.63
CA VAL A 146 21.32 -8.15 3.87
C VAL A 146 22.00 -7.94 2.50
N ASN A 147 22.56 -9.00 1.95
CA ASN A 147 23.09 -8.97 0.59
C ASN A 147 21.95 -8.75 -0.43
N ALA A 148 22.24 -8.03 -1.51
CA ALA A 148 21.24 -7.75 -2.55
C ALA A 148 20.63 -9.04 -3.15
N SER A 149 21.39 -10.13 -3.23
CA SER A 149 20.92 -11.45 -3.69
C SER A 149 19.95 -12.15 -2.73
N ALA A 150 19.91 -11.72 -1.46
CA ALA A 150 19.00 -12.24 -0.45
C ALA A 150 17.80 -11.32 -0.19
N ALA A 151 17.74 -10.17 -0.87
CA ALA A 151 16.67 -9.19 -0.71
C ALA A 151 15.55 -9.46 -1.74
N PRO A 152 14.34 -9.88 -1.34
CA PRO A 152 13.24 -10.20 -2.28
C PRO A 152 12.91 -9.03 -3.21
N VAL A 153 13.02 -7.79 -2.74
CA VAL A 153 12.81 -6.58 -3.55
C VAL A 153 13.81 -6.42 -4.71
N LYS A 154 14.85 -7.25 -4.77
CA LYS A 154 15.86 -7.28 -5.84
C LYS A 154 15.72 -8.46 -6.81
N GLU A 155 14.69 -9.27 -6.68
CA GLU A 155 14.42 -10.40 -7.56
C GLU A 155 14.27 -9.96 -9.02
N ILE A 156 13.50 -8.90 -9.25
CA ILE A 156 13.36 -8.28 -10.58
C ILE A 156 13.91 -6.86 -10.51
N ILE A 157 14.89 -6.57 -11.37
CA ILE A 157 15.49 -5.24 -11.49
C ILE A 157 15.31 -4.73 -12.92
N LEU A 158 14.52 -3.68 -13.08
CA LEU A 158 14.37 -2.97 -14.35
C LEU A 158 15.23 -1.70 -14.33
N THR A 159 15.97 -1.45 -15.39
CA THR A 159 16.87 -0.29 -15.51
C THR A 159 16.76 0.37 -16.88
N GLY A 160 17.09 1.66 -16.95
CA GLY A 160 17.14 2.39 -18.20
C GLY A 160 15.83 2.34 -18.99
N ASP A 161 15.89 1.81 -20.20
CA ASP A 161 14.74 1.76 -21.12
C ASP A 161 13.75 0.62 -20.82
N ASP A 162 14.13 -0.33 -19.97
CA ASP A 162 13.23 -1.40 -19.51
C ASP A 162 12.20 -0.91 -18.49
N ILE A 163 12.40 0.29 -17.92
CA ILE A 163 11.46 0.90 -16.99
C ILE A 163 10.28 1.49 -17.74
N ASP A 164 9.08 0.98 -17.47
CA ASP A 164 7.84 1.55 -17.98
C ASP A 164 6.75 1.54 -16.90
N LEU A 165 6.58 2.67 -16.22
CA LEU A 165 5.59 2.84 -15.18
C LEU A 165 4.14 2.81 -15.70
N THR A 166 3.93 2.96 -16.99
CA THR A 166 2.60 2.92 -17.59
C THR A 166 2.03 1.50 -17.69
N LYS A 167 2.89 0.49 -17.57
CA LYS A 167 2.52 -0.93 -17.56
C LYS A 167 2.04 -1.46 -16.21
N PHE A 168 2.10 -0.64 -15.16
CA PHE A 168 1.58 -1.01 -13.85
C PHE A 168 0.15 -0.52 -13.66
N ALA A 169 -0.62 -1.22 -12.83
CA ALA A 169 -2.02 -0.89 -12.53
C ALA A 169 -2.18 0.38 -11.65
N PHE A 170 -1.44 1.44 -11.96
CA PHE A 170 -1.66 2.75 -11.35
C PHE A 170 -2.88 3.40 -11.99
N ILE A 171 -3.87 3.77 -11.22
CA ILE A 171 -5.15 4.25 -11.71
C ILE A 171 -5.34 5.76 -11.52
N GLN A 172 -6.20 6.35 -12.33
CA GLN A 172 -6.82 7.64 -12.07
C GLN A 172 -8.08 7.40 -11.25
N THR A 173 -8.07 7.78 -9.97
CA THR A 173 -9.18 7.47 -9.06
C THR A 173 -10.37 8.42 -9.19
N ASN A 174 -10.15 9.61 -9.74
CA ASN A 174 -11.19 10.63 -9.89
C ASN A 174 -11.08 11.29 -11.26
N PRO A 175 -12.19 11.56 -11.98
CA PRO A 175 -12.17 12.27 -13.25
C PRO A 175 -11.49 13.65 -13.21
N ALA A 176 -11.48 14.31 -12.05
CA ALA A 176 -10.84 15.60 -11.85
C ALA A 176 -9.33 15.49 -11.55
N ASP A 177 -8.79 14.30 -11.33
CA ASP A 177 -7.35 14.10 -11.17
C ASP A 177 -6.61 14.37 -12.48
N ALA A 178 -5.38 14.85 -12.39
CA ALA A 178 -4.54 15.17 -13.55
C ALA A 178 -3.94 13.93 -14.24
N GLY A 179 -4.44 12.72 -13.97
CA GLY A 179 -4.02 11.44 -14.55
C GLY A 179 -3.87 10.34 -13.50
N ARG A 180 -3.03 9.37 -13.80
CA ARG A 180 -2.78 8.17 -12.97
C ARG A 180 -1.82 8.48 -11.82
N TYR A 181 -2.02 7.83 -10.67
CA TYR A 181 -1.20 8.06 -9.47
C TYR A 181 -0.82 6.76 -8.76
N MET A 182 0.39 6.75 -8.19
CA MET A 182 0.70 5.92 -7.03
C MET A 182 0.12 6.64 -5.80
N THR A 183 -0.98 6.15 -5.26
CA THR A 183 -1.69 6.81 -4.15
C THR A 183 -1.14 6.43 -2.78
N THR A 184 -0.51 5.25 -2.68
CA THR A 184 0.00 4.65 -1.43
C THR A 184 1.52 4.50 -1.42
N GLY A 185 2.23 5.28 -2.24
CA GLY A 185 3.69 5.24 -2.27
C GLY A 185 4.31 5.81 -1.00
N SER A 186 5.05 4.98 -0.26
CA SER A 186 5.89 5.44 0.84
C SER A 186 7.20 5.97 0.28
N VAL A 187 7.37 7.28 0.29
CA VAL A 187 8.55 7.97 -0.25
C VAL A 187 9.59 8.11 0.85
N ILE A 188 10.73 7.47 0.65
CA ILE A 188 11.86 7.50 1.58
C ILE A 188 12.88 8.50 1.04
N MET A 189 13.18 9.52 1.81
CA MET A 189 14.16 10.56 1.50
C MET A 189 15.27 10.53 2.55
N LEU A 190 16.49 10.81 2.11
CA LEU A 190 17.65 10.93 3.00
C LEU A 190 18.31 12.28 2.78
N ASP A 191 18.38 13.07 3.84
CA ASP A 191 19.06 14.36 3.86
C ASP A 191 20.24 14.30 4.84
N PRO A 192 21.43 14.81 4.47
CA PRO A 192 22.63 14.69 5.31
C PRO A 192 22.54 15.47 6.63
N GLN A 193 21.64 16.44 6.74
CA GLN A 193 21.47 17.28 7.93
C GLN A 193 20.18 16.95 8.70
N LEU A 194 19.10 16.59 7.98
CA LEU A 194 17.79 16.32 8.56
C LEU A 194 17.53 14.83 8.82
N GLY A 195 18.41 13.95 8.33
CA GLY A 195 18.26 12.50 8.50
C GLY A 195 17.32 11.88 7.48
N THR A 196 16.65 10.80 7.89
CA THR A 196 15.72 10.05 7.04
C THR A 196 14.29 10.48 7.31
N ASN A 197 13.52 10.67 6.24
CA ASN A 197 12.06 10.81 6.29
C ASN A 197 11.41 9.71 5.49
N VAL A 198 10.33 9.16 6.01
CA VAL A 198 9.42 8.26 5.30
C VAL A 198 8.05 8.92 5.32
N GLY A 199 7.51 9.24 4.15
CA GLY A 199 6.23 9.93 4.07
C GLY A 199 5.39 9.44 2.89
N THR A 200 4.07 9.40 3.05
CA THR A 200 3.15 9.07 1.96
C THR A 200 2.83 10.35 1.19
N TYR A 201 3.24 10.37 -0.07
CA TYR A 201 2.95 11.47 -0.99
C TYR A 201 2.30 10.93 -2.27
N ARG A 202 1.35 11.68 -2.81
CA ARG A 202 0.77 11.33 -4.11
C ARG A 202 1.82 11.50 -5.21
N CYS A 203 2.08 10.44 -5.95
CA CYS A 203 3.06 10.41 -7.02
C CYS A 203 2.34 10.26 -8.36
N GLN A 204 2.24 11.33 -9.15
CA GLN A 204 1.59 11.31 -10.45
C GLN A 204 2.49 10.64 -11.50
N ILE A 205 1.96 9.70 -12.25
CA ILE A 205 2.64 9.12 -13.41
C ILE A 205 2.64 10.14 -14.54
N LYS A 206 3.81 10.59 -14.95
CA LYS A 206 4.01 11.58 -16.03
C LYS A 206 4.48 10.95 -17.34
N GLY A 207 4.86 9.70 -17.30
CA GLY A 207 5.37 8.95 -18.44
C GLY A 207 6.10 7.69 -17.99
N PRO A 208 6.68 6.92 -18.89
CA PRO A 208 7.29 5.62 -18.58
C PRO A 208 8.34 5.67 -17.47
N ARG A 209 9.09 6.77 -17.35
CA ARG A 209 10.20 6.93 -16.40
C ARG A 209 10.12 8.24 -15.62
N GLN A 210 8.96 8.84 -15.58
CA GLN A 210 8.79 10.14 -14.93
C GLN A 210 7.56 10.15 -14.03
N ILE A 211 7.77 10.59 -12.81
CA ILE A 211 6.72 10.85 -11.81
C ILE A 211 6.86 12.27 -11.26
N GLY A 212 5.71 12.86 -10.95
CA GLY A 212 5.64 14.11 -10.19
C GLY A 212 5.28 13.79 -8.74
N VAL A 213 6.09 14.24 -7.80
CA VAL A 213 5.84 14.15 -6.36
C VAL A 213 5.50 15.54 -5.83
N ASN A 214 4.42 15.65 -5.07
CA ASN A 214 3.95 16.94 -4.55
C ASN A 214 3.83 16.92 -3.02
N PRO A 215 4.92 17.07 -2.27
CA PRO A 215 4.84 17.31 -0.84
C PRO A 215 4.36 18.74 -0.57
N GLU A 216 3.45 18.89 0.40
CA GLU A 216 2.93 20.17 0.84
C GLU A 216 3.96 20.92 1.71
N PRO A 217 3.96 22.27 1.75
CA PRO A 217 4.94 23.07 2.50
C PRO A 217 5.05 22.76 3.99
N THR A 218 4.01 22.17 4.58
CA THR A 218 3.97 21.75 6.00
C THR A 218 4.52 20.36 6.26
N GLN A 219 4.85 19.61 5.20
CA GLN A 219 5.33 18.23 5.29
C GLN A 219 6.86 18.15 5.31
N ASP A 220 7.41 17.12 5.95
CA ASP A 220 8.84 16.95 6.09
C ASP A 220 9.56 16.75 4.76
N GLY A 221 8.94 16.06 3.79
CA GLY A 221 9.48 15.97 2.43
C GLY A 221 9.73 17.33 1.77
N TRP A 222 8.82 18.28 1.96
CA TRP A 222 9.05 19.66 1.50
C TRP A 222 10.25 20.31 2.19
N ARG A 223 10.35 20.17 3.52
CA ARG A 223 11.48 20.70 4.29
C ARG A 223 12.82 20.16 3.79
N MET A 224 12.89 18.86 3.49
CA MET A 224 14.09 18.23 2.93
C MET A 224 14.45 18.76 1.54
N ILE A 225 13.47 18.88 0.65
CA ILE A 225 13.66 19.46 -0.70
C ILE A 225 14.19 20.90 -0.58
N MET A 226 13.63 21.70 0.32
CA MET A 226 14.05 23.09 0.51
C MET A 226 15.45 23.17 1.13
N ALA A 227 15.81 22.27 2.05
CA ALA A 227 17.16 22.21 2.63
C ALA A 227 18.20 21.85 1.56
N ALA A 228 17.94 20.86 0.72
CA ALA A 228 18.79 20.50 -0.41
C ALA A 228 18.95 21.69 -1.39
N LYS A 229 17.85 22.35 -1.72
CA LYS A 229 17.88 23.57 -2.57
C LYS A 229 18.71 24.70 -1.96
N GLN A 230 18.62 24.94 -0.65
CA GLN A 230 19.41 25.96 0.05
C GLN A 230 20.91 25.66 0.02
N ARG A 231 21.30 24.38 0.01
CA ARG A 231 22.68 23.93 -0.17
C ARG A 231 23.16 24.00 -1.62
N GLY A 232 22.30 24.39 -2.57
CA GLY A 232 22.61 24.45 -4.00
C GLY A 232 22.54 23.10 -4.71
N GLU A 233 21.99 22.08 -4.07
CA GLU A 233 21.80 20.74 -4.68
C GLU A 233 20.69 20.80 -5.73
N LYS A 234 20.93 20.17 -6.88
CA LYS A 234 19.94 20.12 -7.98
C LYS A 234 19.08 18.86 -7.93
N THR A 235 19.52 17.85 -7.20
CA THR A 235 18.87 16.55 -7.11
C THR A 235 18.95 16.02 -5.68
N MET A 236 17.94 15.26 -5.29
CA MET A 236 17.91 14.48 -4.06
C MET A 236 17.58 13.04 -4.42
N LYS A 237 18.26 12.07 -3.80
CA LYS A 237 17.91 10.68 -3.93
C LYS A 237 16.70 10.35 -3.10
N CYS A 238 15.75 9.62 -3.67
CA CYS A 238 14.63 9.04 -2.94
C CYS A 238 14.32 7.63 -3.45
N SER A 239 13.65 6.85 -2.62
CA SER A 239 13.03 5.58 -3.00
C SER A 239 11.54 5.68 -2.78
N ILE A 240 10.75 5.03 -3.62
CA ILE A 240 9.29 4.92 -3.45
C ILE A 240 8.98 3.45 -3.29
N VAL A 241 8.42 3.09 -2.14
CA VAL A 241 7.99 1.71 -1.83
C VAL A 241 6.50 1.60 -2.11
N MET A 242 6.13 0.66 -2.96
CA MET A 242 4.75 0.27 -3.25
C MET A 242 4.52 -1.15 -2.74
N GLY A 243 3.34 -1.41 -2.18
CA GLY A 243 3.02 -2.73 -1.66
C GLY A 243 3.83 -3.11 -0.43
N ALA A 244 4.23 -2.14 0.39
CA ALA A 244 4.84 -2.40 1.69
C ALA A 244 3.87 -3.14 2.61
N ASP A 245 4.40 -3.76 3.66
CA ASP A 245 3.55 -4.27 4.72
C ASP A 245 2.69 -3.15 5.35
N PRO A 246 1.54 -3.48 5.94
CA PRO A 246 0.59 -2.48 6.41
C PRO A 246 1.15 -1.53 7.47
N LEU A 247 2.05 -2.00 8.33
CA LEU A 247 2.61 -1.17 9.41
C LEU A 247 3.60 -0.13 8.85
N VAL A 248 4.41 -0.50 7.84
CA VAL A 248 5.29 0.45 7.16
C VAL A 248 4.47 1.53 6.46
N PHE A 249 3.37 1.16 5.80
CA PHE A 249 2.47 2.14 5.19
C PHE A 249 1.83 3.05 6.24
N THR A 250 1.31 2.50 7.33
CA THR A 250 0.73 3.27 8.44
C THR A 250 1.77 4.21 9.06
N ALA A 251 2.98 3.72 9.33
CA ALA A 251 4.07 4.54 9.86
C ALA A 251 4.46 5.68 8.91
N SER A 252 4.43 5.46 7.60
CA SER A 252 4.72 6.50 6.60
C SER A 252 3.63 7.59 6.52
N SER A 253 2.47 7.33 7.08
CA SER A 253 1.31 8.25 7.09
C SER A 253 1.13 8.97 8.43
N THR A 254 1.91 8.62 9.46
CA THR A 254 1.90 9.26 10.79
C THR A 254 2.97 10.33 10.92
N LYS A 255 2.74 11.26 11.87
CA LYS A 255 3.73 12.27 12.29
C LYS A 255 4.26 11.95 13.66
#